data_31011dd1ffd7e659003a0435711cd6fe
#
_entry.id   31011dd1ffd7e659003a0435711cd6fe
#
_cell.length_a   1.000
_cell.length_b   1.000
_cell.length_c   1.000
_cell.angle_alpha   90.00
_cell.angle_beta   90.00
_cell.angle_gamma   90.00
#
_symmetry.space_group_name_H-M   'P 1'
#
loop_
_entity.id
_entity.type
_entity.pdbx_description
1 polymer ?
#
loop_
_entity_poly.entity_id
_entity_poly.type
_entity_poly.pdbx_seq_one_letter_code
_entity_poly.pdbx_strand_id
1 'polypeptide(L)'
;IMADQLRWDHLSCAGHPYLRTPHIDSLARAGVIASRFYAASTTCMSSRATLMTGRLPSLHGVVHNGVNLSHDHTTFVELLRAAGYATALIGKSHLQAFGYDGPLRRRWQNENGGVAPPEGLGDARKRSRAGAGYNNEWTPDWRSGTRQSVETPYYGFDHVELATLHGDQVHGDYARWLAERHPAPDSLRGRDHAIPDSRYSAPQAWRTRLPEALYPSTWVGERGADWLAAHARQAPDQPFFL
;
A
#
# COMPACT_ATOMS: atom_id res chain seq x y z
N ILE A 1 7.18 9.23 -4.29
CA ILE A 1 7.61 7.86 -3.89
C ILE A 1 7.41 7.71 -2.39
N MET A 2 6.77 6.63 -1.99
CA MET A 2 6.56 6.31 -0.57
C MET A 2 7.25 4.98 -0.25
N ALA A 3 8.14 4.97 0.74
CA ALA A 3 8.75 3.75 1.26
C ALA A 3 7.94 3.22 2.45
N ASP A 4 7.65 1.92 2.45
CA ASP A 4 6.96 1.27 3.56
C ASP A 4 7.97 0.89 4.66
N GLN A 5 7.67 1.25 5.90
CA GLN A 5 8.47 0.90 7.10
C GLN A 5 9.97 1.29 7.04
N LEU A 6 10.32 2.28 6.25
CA LEU A 6 11.69 2.82 6.20
C LEU A 6 11.89 3.81 7.35
N ARG A 7 12.86 3.53 8.21
CA ARG A 7 13.33 4.47 9.23
C ARG A 7 14.15 5.58 8.56
N TRP A 8 13.90 6.83 8.95
CA TRP A 8 14.59 7.98 8.36
C TRP A 8 16.11 7.95 8.58
N ASP A 9 16.54 7.44 9.74
CA ASP A 9 17.97 7.30 10.12
C ASP A 9 18.70 6.17 9.38
N HIS A 10 18.03 5.41 8.50
CA HIS A 10 18.60 4.45 7.57
C HIS A 10 18.91 5.06 6.19
N LEU A 11 18.87 6.38 6.08
CA LEU A 11 19.25 7.12 4.88
C LEU A 11 20.64 7.73 5.07
N SER A 12 21.49 7.69 4.04
CA SER A 12 22.83 8.30 4.11
C SER A 12 22.77 9.83 4.25
N CYS A 13 21.77 10.49 3.64
CA CYS A 13 21.52 11.92 3.85
C CYS A 13 21.09 12.28 5.28
N ALA A 14 20.64 11.29 6.07
CA ALA A 14 20.35 11.45 7.50
C ALA A 14 21.53 11.06 8.42
N GLY A 15 22.70 10.77 7.83
CA GLY A 15 23.92 10.46 8.58
C GLY A 15 24.12 8.98 8.91
N HIS A 16 23.43 8.04 8.24
CA HIS A 16 23.67 6.62 8.49
C HIS A 16 25.12 6.23 8.15
N PRO A 17 25.85 5.57 9.08
CA PRO A 17 27.31 5.39 8.93
C PRO A 17 27.69 4.37 7.83
N TYR A 18 26.84 3.42 7.51
CA TYR A 18 27.16 2.30 6.61
C TYR A 18 26.28 2.26 5.36
N LEU A 19 24.99 2.56 5.47
CA LEU A 19 24.09 2.52 4.32
C LEU A 19 24.37 3.66 3.36
N ARG A 20 24.23 3.37 2.07
CA ARG A 20 24.36 4.34 0.99
C ARG A 20 23.05 4.40 0.21
N THR A 21 22.47 5.59 0.12
CA THR A 21 21.22 5.85 -0.59
C THR A 21 21.38 6.97 -1.61
N PRO A 22 22.29 6.81 -2.62
CA PRO A 22 22.77 7.90 -3.47
C PRO A 22 21.64 8.59 -4.25
N HIS A 23 20.62 7.85 -4.69
CA HIS A 23 19.48 8.41 -5.42
C HIS A 23 18.56 9.24 -4.51
N ILE A 24 18.28 8.77 -3.29
CA ILE A 24 17.52 9.54 -2.30
C ILE A 24 18.32 10.78 -1.87
N ASP A 25 19.62 10.62 -1.67
CA ASP A 25 20.52 11.74 -1.35
C ASP A 25 20.56 12.79 -2.45
N SER A 26 20.43 12.40 -3.72
CA SER A 26 20.35 13.37 -4.83
C SER A 26 19.09 14.22 -4.76
N LEU A 27 17.95 13.63 -4.41
CA LEU A 27 16.70 14.36 -4.16
C LEU A 27 16.86 15.31 -2.96
N ALA A 28 17.48 14.82 -1.88
CA ALA A 28 17.76 15.61 -0.70
C ALA A 28 18.64 16.84 -0.98
N ARG A 29 19.66 16.69 -1.84
CA ARG A 29 20.53 17.80 -2.25
C ARG A 29 19.85 18.80 -3.19
N ALA A 30 18.91 18.34 -4.01
CA ALA A 30 18.20 19.17 -4.97
C ALA A 30 16.93 19.83 -4.39
N GLY A 31 16.49 19.40 -3.21
CA GLY A 31 15.23 19.79 -2.62
C GLY A 31 15.34 20.18 -1.16
N VAL A 32 14.35 19.82 -0.38
CA VAL A 32 14.22 20.11 1.06
C VAL A 32 14.15 18.81 1.85
N ILE A 33 14.90 18.74 2.95
CA ILE A 33 14.82 17.66 3.94
C ILE A 33 14.02 18.15 5.14
N ALA A 34 12.89 17.50 5.41
CA ALA A 34 12.11 17.75 6.63
C ALA A 34 12.66 16.87 7.77
N SER A 35 13.53 17.42 8.60
CA SER A 35 14.19 16.67 9.69
C SER A 35 13.26 16.28 10.85
N ARG A 36 12.08 16.90 10.94
CA ARG A 36 11.08 16.66 12.00
C ARG A 36 9.68 16.50 11.38
N PHE A 37 9.56 15.55 10.46
CA PHE A 37 8.28 15.19 9.87
C PHE A 37 7.70 13.97 10.59
N TYR A 38 6.52 14.13 11.19
CA TYR A 38 5.87 13.09 11.97
C TYR A 38 4.66 12.54 11.22
N ALA A 39 4.60 11.21 11.11
CA ALA A 39 3.41 10.54 10.60
C ALA A 39 2.23 10.72 11.58
N ALA A 40 1.02 10.87 11.06
CA ALA A 40 -0.19 11.01 11.88
C ALA A 40 -0.56 9.72 12.63
N SER A 41 -0.02 8.59 12.22
CA SER A 41 -0.18 7.29 12.85
C SER A 41 1.02 6.40 12.56
N THR A 42 1.32 5.49 13.48
CA THR A 42 2.36 4.46 13.32
C THR A 42 1.88 3.24 12.53
N THR A 43 0.58 3.10 12.30
CA THR A 43 0.00 2.00 11.51
C THR A 43 -0.18 2.40 10.05
N CYS A 44 0.15 1.47 9.14
CA CYS A 44 0.20 1.78 7.72
C CYS A 44 -1.14 2.21 7.13
N MET A 45 -2.26 1.54 7.44
CA MET A 45 -3.57 1.96 6.92
C MET A 45 -3.96 3.35 7.40
N SER A 46 -3.82 3.63 8.71
CA SER A 46 -4.18 4.94 9.27
C SER A 46 -3.33 6.07 8.70
N SER A 47 -2.00 5.85 8.58
CA SER A 47 -1.08 6.83 8.01
C SER A 47 -1.37 7.09 6.53
N ARG A 48 -1.63 6.04 5.75
CA ARG A 48 -1.96 6.13 4.32
C ARG A 48 -3.31 6.80 4.08
N ALA A 49 -4.33 6.48 4.88
CA ALA A 49 -5.62 7.15 4.84
C ALA A 49 -5.49 8.64 5.17
N THR A 50 -4.65 9.01 6.16
CA THR A 50 -4.34 10.41 6.46
C THR A 50 -3.68 11.10 5.27
N LEU A 51 -2.69 10.47 4.64
CA LEU A 51 -2.04 11.02 3.44
C LEU A 51 -3.05 11.27 2.31
N MET A 52 -3.91 10.29 2.04
CA MET A 52 -4.87 10.36 0.93
C MET A 52 -5.97 11.39 1.16
N THR A 53 -6.40 11.59 2.41
CA THR A 53 -7.56 12.44 2.73
C THR A 53 -7.18 13.80 3.29
N GLY A 54 -5.93 14.02 3.73
CA GLY A 54 -5.51 15.19 4.48
C GLY A 54 -6.16 15.29 5.86
N ARG A 55 -6.77 14.22 6.38
CA ARG A 55 -7.51 14.21 7.65
C ARG A 55 -6.83 13.30 8.66
N LEU A 56 -7.00 13.61 9.94
CA LEU A 56 -6.51 12.76 11.03
C LEU A 56 -7.34 11.48 11.18
N PRO A 57 -6.79 10.41 11.79
CA PRO A 57 -7.49 9.15 12.01
C PRO A 57 -8.83 9.28 12.73
N SER A 58 -8.97 10.25 13.63
CA SER A 58 -10.24 10.57 14.31
C SER A 58 -11.34 11.04 13.36
N LEU A 59 -10.99 11.62 12.21
CA LEU A 59 -11.94 12.14 11.22
C LEU A 59 -12.24 11.14 10.12
N HIS A 60 -11.22 10.47 9.54
CA HIS A 60 -11.46 9.46 8.49
C HIS A 60 -11.81 8.09 9.07
N GLY A 61 -11.64 7.87 10.38
CA GLY A 61 -12.06 6.68 11.09
C GLY A 61 -11.24 5.42 10.84
N VAL A 62 -10.14 5.49 10.10
CA VAL A 62 -9.18 4.39 9.92
C VAL A 62 -8.17 4.48 11.06
N VAL A 63 -8.49 3.90 12.21
CA VAL A 63 -7.71 4.03 13.44
C VAL A 63 -6.70 2.90 13.64
N HIS A 64 -6.83 1.80 12.91
CA HIS A 64 -5.88 0.68 12.90
C HIS A 64 -6.00 -0.12 11.59
N ASN A 65 -5.09 -1.07 11.36
CA ASN A 65 -5.17 -1.98 10.21
C ASN A 65 -6.44 -2.85 10.32
N GLY A 66 -7.06 -3.13 9.16
CA GLY A 66 -8.32 -3.87 9.07
C GLY A 66 -9.57 -3.00 8.99
N VAL A 67 -9.45 -1.68 9.17
CA VAL A 67 -10.54 -0.71 8.96
C VAL A 67 -10.38 -0.04 7.60
N ASN A 68 -11.23 -0.39 6.64
CA ASN A 68 -11.19 0.18 5.29
C ASN A 68 -11.44 1.69 5.30
N LEU A 69 -10.75 2.44 4.43
CA LEU A 69 -11.10 3.83 4.16
C LEU A 69 -12.47 3.87 3.45
N SER A 70 -13.39 4.67 3.97
CA SER A 70 -14.70 4.83 3.32
C SER A 70 -14.57 5.53 1.97
N HIS A 71 -15.30 5.05 0.97
CA HIS A 71 -15.44 5.74 -0.31
C HIS A 71 -16.18 7.09 -0.23
N ASP A 72 -16.77 7.41 0.94
CA ASP A 72 -17.37 8.73 1.19
C ASP A 72 -16.31 9.82 1.48
N HIS A 73 -15.04 9.44 1.69
CA HIS A 73 -13.95 10.39 1.86
C HIS A 73 -13.34 10.76 0.52
N THR A 74 -13.38 12.01 0.17
CA THR A 74 -12.64 12.55 -0.96
C THR A 74 -11.15 12.45 -0.70
N THR A 75 -10.41 11.88 -1.64
CA THR A 75 -8.96 11.84 -1.64
C THR A 75 -8.38 12.99 -2.46
N PHE A 76 -7.14 13.38 -2.19
CA PHE A 76 -6.49 14.40 -3.01
C PHE A 76 -6.26 13.90 -4.47
N VAL A 77 -6.16 12.59 -4.67
CA VAL A 77 -6.01 11.98 -6.00
C VAL A 77 -7.29 12.15 -6.82
N GLU A 78 -8.46 12.04 -6.20
CA GLU A 78 -9.74 12.34 -6.88
C GLU A 78 -9.80 13.79 -7.33
N LEU A 79 -9.24 14.72 -6.54
CA LEU A 79 -9.16 16.15 -6.93
C LEU A 79 -8.19 16.36 -8.09
N LEU A 80 -7.02 15.70 -8.06
CA LEU A 80 -6.07 15.76 -9.18
C LEU A 80 -6.67 15.16 -10.46
N ARG A 81 -7.34 14.01 -10.34
CA ARG A 81 -8.05 13.38 -11.45
C ARG A 81 -9.11 14.31 -12.03
N ALA A 82 -9.93 14.94 -11.19
CA ALA A 82 -10.93 15.92 -11.62
C ALA A 82 -10.30 17.17 -12.28
N ALA A 83 -9.06 17.51 -11.92
CA ALA A 83 -8.29 18.58 -12.55
C ALA A 83 -7.58 18.14 -13.86
N GLY A 84 -7.80 16.93 -14.35
CA GLY A 84 -7.27 16.44 -15.63
C GLY A 84 -5.92 15.75 -15.55
N TYR A 85 -5.43 15.43 -14.34
CA TYR A 85 -4.21 14.65 -14.19
C TYR A 85 -4.44 13.18 -14.56
N ALA A 86 -3.48 12.56 -15.22
CA ALA A 86 -3.39 11.11 -15.29
C ALA A 86 -2.94 10.58 -13.92
N THR A 87 -3.69 9.62 -13.37
CA THR A 87 -3.45 9.13 -12.01
C THR A 87 -3.11 7.66 -12.00
N ALA A 88 -1.99 7.30 -11.39
CA ALA A 88 -1.53 5.92 -11.31
C ALA A 88 -1.03 5.55 -9.92
N LEU A 89 -1.26 4.30 -9.53
CA LEU A 89 -0.74 3.67 -8.32
C LEU A 89 0.02 2.40 -8.71
N ILE A 90 1.30 2.35 -8.39
CA ILE A 90 2.12 1.15 -8.57
C ILE A 90 2.76 0.80 -7.24
N GLY A 91 2.35 -0.33 -6.68
CA GLY A 91 2.81 -0.79 -5.38
C GLY A 91 1.71 -0.88 -4.32
N LYS A 92 2.06 -0.56 -3.08
CA LYS A 92 1.18 -0.74 -1.92
C LYS A 92 0.27 0.46 -1.70
N SER A 93 -1.05 0.24 -1.77
CA SER A 93 -2.08 1.19 -1.34
C SER A 93 -2.39 1.07 0.15
N HIS A 94 -2.88 -0.07 0.60
CA HIS A 94 -3.33 -0.38 1.95
C HIS A 94 -4.38 0.60 2.48
N LEU A 95 -5.31 0.98 1.62
CA LEU A 95 -6.53 1.71 1.98
C LEU A 95 -7.68 0.77 2.32
N GLN A 96 -7.54 -0.50 1.91
CA GLN A 96 -8.41 -1.60 2.25
C GLN A 96 -7.63 -2.72 2.95
N ALA A 97 -8.34 -3.55 3.72
CA ALA A 97 -7.75 -4.61 4.52
C ALA A 97 -7.21 -5.74 3.65
N PHE A 98 -6.04 -6.28 4.02
CA PHE A 98 -5.41 -7.40 3.32
C PHE A 98 -5.96 -8.78 3.68
N GLY A 99 -6.83 -8.88 4.68
CA GLY A 99 -7.38 -10.15 5.13
C GLY A 99 -6.60 -10.89 6.21
N TYR A 100 -5.46 -10.35 6.62
CA TYR A 100 -4.61 -10.91 7.68
C TYR A 100 -4.57 -10.03 8.94
N ASP A 101 -5.50 -9.11 9.06
CA ASP A 101 -5.53 -8.09 10.11
C ASP A 101 -5.92 -8.62 11.50
N GLY A 102 -5.94 -9.95 11.63
CA GLY A 102 -6.07 -10.65 12.89
C GLY A 102 -7.49 -10.69 13.49
N PRO A 103 -7.61 -11.14 14.75
CA PRO A 103 -8.90 -11.35 15.41
C PRO A 103 -9.71 -10.06 15.64
N LEU A 104 -9.07 -8.89 15.63
CA LEU A 104 -9.73 -7.60 15.79
C LEU A 104 -10.80 -7.34 14.71
N ARG A 105 -10.56 -7.78 13.46
CA ARG A 105 -11.56 -7.61 12.40
C ARG A 105 -12.83 -8.41 12.67
N ARG A 106 -12.70 -9.68 13.12
CA ARG A 106 -13.86 -10.52 13.45
C ARG A 106 -14.64 -9.94 14.63
N ARG A 107 -13.93 -9.46 15.63
CA ARG A 107 -14.53 -8.82 16.81
C ARG A 107 -15.29 -7.55 16.41
N TRP A 108 -14.69 -6.70 15.60
CA TRP A 108 -15.32 -5.47 15.11
C TRP A 108 -16.54 -5.73 14.21
N GLN A 109 -16.48 -6.74 13.34
CA GLN A 109 -17.62 -7.15 12.51
C GLN A 109 -18.76 -7.76 13.35
N ASN A 110 -18.42 -8.52 14.38
CA ASN A 110 -19.40 -9.17 15.26
C ASN A 110 -19.98 -8.21 16.32
N GLU A 111 -19.16 -7.32 16.87
CA GLU A 111 -19.61 -6.32 17.86
C GLU A 111 -20.37 -5.15 17.23
N ASN A 112 -20.14 -4.87 15.95
CA ASN A 112 -20.89 -3.87 15.18
C ASN A 112 -22.02 -4.48 14.31
N GLY A 113 -22.28 -5.78 14.41
CA GLY A 113 -23.61 -6.36 14.17
C GLY A 113 -24.65 -5.81 15.16
N GLY A 114 -24.27 -4.72 15.80
CA GLY A 114 -24.84 -4.00 16.88
C GLY A 114 -26.32 -3.72 16.73
N VAL A 115 -26.94 -3.51 17.84
CA VAL A 115 -28.32 -3.09 17.98
C VAL A 115 -28.65 -2.08 16.88
N ALA A 116 -29.61 -2.44 16.02
CA ALA A 116 -30.12 -1.51 15.02
C ALA A 116 -30.55 -0.22 15.74
N PRO A 117 -30.20 0.96 15.25
CA PRO A 117 -30.68 2.20 15.85
C PRO A 117 -32.22 2.18 15.88
N PRO A 118 -32.83 2.78 16.86
CA PRO A 118 -34.29 2.91 16.93
C PRO A 118 -34.87 3.46 15.63
N GLU A 119 -36.05 3.05 15.28
CA GLU A 119 -36.79 3.58 14.13
C GLU A 119 -36.85 5.10 14.22
N GLY A 120 -36.45 5.78 13.12
CA GLY A 120 -36.30 7.24 13.09
C GLY A 120 -34.89 7.77 13.31
N LEU A 121 -33.92 6.93 13.74
CA LEU A 121 -32.50 7.29 13.87
C LEU A 121 -31.63 6.60 12.81
N GLY A 122 -32.18 6.28 11.66
CA GLY A 122 -31.46 5.63 10.55
C GLY A 122 -30.21 6.37 10.10
N ASP A 123 -30.22 7.70 10.18
CA ASP A 123 -29.07 8.56 9.83
C ASP A 123 -27.91 8.43 10.81
N ALA A 124 -28.15 7.95 12.03
CA ALA A 124 -27.10 7.64 13.00
C ALA A 124 -26.37 6.33 12.69
N ARG A 125 -26.86 5.53 11.74
CA ARG A 125 -26.23 4.26 11.35
C ARG A 125 -24.94 4.52 10.60
N LYS A 126 -23.84 3.99 11.10
CA LYS A 126 -22.57 3.99 10.37
C LYS A 126 -22.74 3.21 9.06
N ARG A 127 -22.34 3.82 7.94
CA ARG A 127 -22.32 3.11 6.66
C ARG A 127 -21.35 1.93 6.74
N SER A 128 -21.74 0.80 6.17
CA SER A 128 -20.89 -0.38 6.11
C SER A 128 -19.65 -0.06 5.26
N ARG A 129 -18.48 -0.46 5.76
CA ARG A 129 -17.21 -0.43 5.03
C ARG A 129 -16.80 -1.86 4.67
N ALA A 130 -17.76 -2.68 4.30
CA ALA A 130 -17.61 -4.07 3.91
C ALA A 130 -18.33 -4.32 2.57
N GLY A 131 -18.09 -5.49 1.98
CA GLY A 131 -18.66 -5.88 0.69
C GLY A 131 -17.65 -5.79 -0.44
N ALA A 132 -18.12 -6.08 -1.67
CA ALA A 132 -17.27 -6.24 -2.85
C ALA A 132 -16.37 -5.02 -3.14
N GLY A 133 -16.88 -3.80 -2.99
CA GLY A 133 -16.11 -2.57 -3.20
C GLY A 133 -14.96 -2.35 -2.21
N TYR A 134 -14.91 -3.10 -1.10
CA TYR A 134 -13.87 -3.02 -0.08
C TYR A 134 -12.95 -4.26 -0.04
N ASN A 135 -12.98 -5.09 -1.07
CA ASN A 135 -12.16 -6.30 -1.17
C ASN A 135 -11.08 -6.22 -2.25
N ASN A 136 -10.81 -5.03 -2.80
CA ASN A 136 -9.79 -4.89 -3.86
C ASN A 136 -8.39 -5.31 -3.39
N GLU A 137 -8.07 -5.10 -2.12
CA GLU A 137 -6.78 -5.47 -1.53
C GLU A 137 -6.84 -6.79 -0.75
N TRP A 138 -7.95 -7.52 -0.78
CA TRP A 138 -8.13 -8.77 -0.03
C TRP A 138 -7.25 -9.89 -0.58
N THR A 139 -6.14 -10.15 0.09
CA THR A 139 -5.10 -11.09 -0.39
C THR A 139 -5.60 -12.53 -0.62
N PRO A 140 -6.55 -13.10 0.16
CA PRO A 140 -7.09 -14.41 -0.17
C PRO A 140 -7.72 -14.49 -1.57
N ASP A 141 -8.39 -13.43 -2.04
CA ASP A 141 -8.99 -13.40 -3.37
C ASP A 141 -7.91 -13.36 -4.48
N TRP A 142 -6.82 -12.65 -4.24
CA TRP A 142 -5.65 -12.64 -5.13
C TRP A 142 -4.96 -14.01 -5.18
N ARG A 143 -4.82 -14.68 -4.02
CA ARG A 143 -4.20 -16.01 -3.93
C ARG A 143 -5.02 -17.09 -4.62
N SER A 144 -6.33 -17.05 -4.50
CA SER A 144 -7.24 -18.01 -5.14
C SER A 144 -7.43 -17.77 -6.64
N GLY A 145 -6.97 -16.63 -7.17
CA GLY A 145 -7.24 -16.19 -8.53
C GLY A 145 -8.67 -15.63 -8.75
N THR A 146 -9.47 -15.53 -7.69
CA THR A 146 -10.80 -14.91 -7.75
C THR A 146 -10.71 -13.44 -8.14
N ARG A 147 -9.64 -12.75 -7.70
CA ARG A 147 -9.31 -11.40 -8.10
C ARG A 147 -8.03 -11.37 -8.92
N GLN A 148 -8.08 -10.65 -10.06
CA GLN A 148 -6.96 -10.50 -10.98
C GLN A 148 -6.63 -9.03 -11.31
N SER A 149 -7.48 -8.10 -10.88
CA SER A 149 -7.30 -6.66 -11.07
C SER A 149 -8.07 -5.88 -10.03
N VAL A 150 -7.73 -4.62 -9.89
CA VAL A 150 -8.45 -3.64 -9.07
C VAL A 150 -9.49 -2.93 -9.92
N GLU A 151 -10.68 -2.74 -9.36
CA GLU A 151 -11.70 -1.90 -10.01
C GLU A 151 -11.27 -0.44 -9.97
N THR A 152 -11.23 0.22 -11.13
CA THR A 152 -10.85 1.63 -11.27
C THR A 152 -12.07 2.50 -11.66
N PRO A 153 -12.10 3.78 -11.25
CA PRO A 153 -11.07 4.47 -10.48
C PRO A 153 -11.01 3.99 -9.03
N TYR A 154 -9.80 3.70 -8.54
CA TYR A 154 -9.56 3.22 -7.18
C TYR A 154 -9.06 4.38 -6.30
N TYR A 155 -9.91 4.93 -5.46
CA TYR A 155 -9.63 6.14 -4.66
C TYR A 155 -9.02 7.29 -5.49
N GLY A 156 -9.48 7.43 -6.73
CA GLY A 156 -9.02 8.44 -7.67
C GLY A 156 -7.93 7.99 -8.65
N PHE A 157 -7.37 6.80 -8.49
CA PHE A 157 -6.40 6.24 -9.44
C PHE A 157 -7.10 5.55 -10.61
N ASP A 158 -6.77 5.97 -11.83
CA ASP A 158 -7.26 5.37 -13.08
C ASP A 158 -6.44 4.16 -13.52
N HIS A 159 -5.15 4.11 -13.14
CA HIS A 159 -4.26 2.97 -13.34
C HIS A 159 -3.80 2.42 -12.00
N VAL A 160 -3.90 1.10 -11.79
CA VAL A 160 -3.49 0.45 -10.55
C VAL A 160 -2.75 -0.85 -10.84
N GLU A 161 -1.53 -0.97 -10.35
CA GLU A 161 -0.78 -2.21 -10.24
C GLU A 161 -0.47 -2.47 -8.76
N LEU A 162 -1.17 -3.41 -8.16
CA LEU A 162 -1.24 -3.53 -6.71
C LEU A 162 -0.21 -4.51 -6.14
N ALA A 163 0.45 -4.08 -5.06
CA ALA A 163 1.23 -4.91 -4.15
C ALA A 163 0.55 -4.94 -2.77
N THR A 164 0.12 -6.11 -2.31
CA THR A 164 -0.44 -6.29 -0.96
C THR A 164 0.58 -6.91 -0.02
N LEU A 165 0.38 -6.83 1.28
CA LEU A 165 1.29 -7.34 2.32
C LEU A 165 2.66 -6.65 2.37
N HIS A 166 3.72 -7.40 2.72
CA HIS A 166 5.04 -6.84 3.05
C HIS A 166 6.19 -7.74 2.59
N GLY A 167 7.35 -7.12 2.36
CA GLY A 167 8.61 -7.80 2.10
C GLY A 167 8.51 -8.78 0.95
N ASP A 168 9.02 -9.98 1.12
CA ASP A 168 8.96 -11.04 0.11
C ASP A 168 7.62 -11.81 0.07
N GLN A 169 6.68 -11.49 0.97
CA GLN A 169 5.33 -12.08 0.99
C GLN A 169 4.29 -11.24 0.22
N VAL A 170 4.74 -10.30 -0.58
CA VAL A 170 3.85 -9.45 -1.39
C VAL A 170 3.03 -10.28 -2.37
N HIS A 171 1.75 -9.95 -2.48
CA HIS A 171 0.78 -10.49 -3.44
C HIS A 171 0.22 -9.38 -4.36
N GLY A 172 -0.94 -9.60 -4.95
CA GLY A 172 -1.51 -8.70 -5.95
C GLY A 172 -0.90 -8.95 -7.33
N ASP A 173 -0.77 -7.89 -8.12
CA ASP A 173 -0.19 -7.95 -9.46
C ASP A 173 1.27 -8.41 -9.47
N TYR A 174 2.02 -8.06 -8.42
CA TYR A 174 3.39 -8.54 -8.23
C TYR A 174 3.47 -10.08 -8.21
N ALA A 175 2.58 -10.76 -7.50
CA ALA A 175 2.64 -12.23 -7.40
C ALA A 175 2.41 -12.91 -8.75
N ARG A 176 1.53 -12.36 -9.60
CA ARG A 176 1.32 -12.81 -10.97
C ARG A 176 2.57 -12.62 -11.82
N TRP A 177 3.14 -11.41 -11.78
CA TRP A 177 4.40 -11.09 -12.47
C TRP A 177 5.55 -12.02 -12.05
N LEU A 178 5.63 -12.36 -10.76
CA LEU A 178 6.66 -13.29 -10.25
C LEU A 178 6.43 -14.72 -10.75
N ALA A 179 5.17 -15.19 -10.78
CA ALA A 179 4.82 -16.52 -11.26
C ALA A 179 5.12 -16.71 -12.76
N GLU A 180 5.05 -15.65 -13.57
CA GLU A 180 5.46 -15.68 -14.98
C GLU A 180 6.97 -15.83 -15.16
N ARG A 181 7.77 -15.48 -14.15
CA ARG A 181 9.25 -15.44 -14.19
C ARG A 181 9.93 -16.57 -13.44
N HIS A 182 9.21 -17.25 -12.58
CA HIS A 182 9.76 -18.36 -11.79
C HIS A 182 8.75 -19.48 -11.63
N PRO A 183 9.13 -20.75 -11.95
CA PRO A 183 8.19 -21.88 -11.96
C PRO A 183 7.68 -22.26 -10.56
N ALA A 184 8.42 -21.91 -9.51
CA ALA A 184 8.06 -22.20 -8.13
C ALA A 184 8.28 -20.95 -7.25
N PRO A 185 7.51 -19.86 -7.44
CA PRO A 185 7.77 -18.56 -6.80
C PRO A 185 7.68 -18.64 -5.27
N ASP A 186 6.81 -19.50 -4.73
CA ASP A 186 6.62 -19.62 -3.29
C ASP A 186 7.81 -20.28 -2.58
N SER A 187 8.65 -21.05 -3.29
CA SER A 187 9.89 -21.63 -2.73
C SER A 187 10.96 -20.57 -2.43
N LEU A 188 10.83 -19.37 -2.95
CA LEU A 188 11.74 -18.26 -2.73
C LEU A 188 11.29 -17.30 -1.62
N ARG A 189 10.07 -17.45 -1.11
CA ARG A 189 9.38 -16.44 -0.30
C ARG A 189 8.99 -16.96 1.08
N GLY A 190 8.96 -16.04 2.03
CA GLY A 190 8.52 -16.33 3.37
C GLY A 190 9.57 -16.93 4.28
N ARG A 191 9.25 -16.93 5.56
CA ARG A 191 10.18 -17.35 6.62
C ARG A 191 10.62 -18.80 6.51
N ASP A 192 9.71 -19.68 6.07
CA ASP A 192 9.99 -21.13 5.98
C ASP A 192 11.01 -21.47 4.88
N HIS A 193 11.17 -20.57 3.92
CA HIS A 193 12.13 -20.66 2.82
C HIS A 193 13.32 -19.71 2.97
N ALA A 194 13.41 -19.00 4.08
CA ALA A 194 14.47 -18.04 4.32
C ALA A 194 15.86 -18.66 4.35
N ILE A 195 16.87 -17.90 3.96
CA ILE A 195 18.26 -18.28 4.17
C ILE A 195 18.54 -18.21 5.68
N PRO A 196 19.02 -19.30 6.31
CA PRO A 196 19.29 -19.30 7.73
C PRO A 196 20.27 -18.18 8.13
N ASP A 197 19.89 -17.37 9.13
CA ASP A 197 20.72 -16.31 9.66
C ASP A 197 20.35 -16.05 11.11
N SER A 198 21.23 -16.41 12.04
CA SER A 198 21.01 -16.32 13.48
C SER A 198 20.95 -14.88 14.03
N ARG A 199 21.31 -13.89 13.21
CA ARG A 199 21.21 -12.48 13.60
C ARG A 199 19.76 -11.97 13.63
N TYR A 200 18.84 -12.66 13.00
CA TYR A 200 17.43 -12.27 12.94
C TYR A 200 16.58 -13.11 13.91
N SER A 201 16.04 -12.44 14.92
CA SER A 201 15.15 -13.04 15.92
C SER A 201 13.71 -12.51 15.86
N ALA A 202 13.50 -11.36 15.26
CA ALA A 202 12.18 -10.75 15.17
C ALA A 202 11.24 -11.57 14.26
N PRO A 203 9.93 -11.65 14.57
CA PRO A 203 8.97 -12.49 13.84
C PRO A 203 8.85 -12.19 12.34
N GLN A 204 9.08 -10.94 11.95
CA GLN A 204 8.98 -10.46 10.57
C GLN A 204 10.34 -10.11 9.95
N ALA A 205 11.44 -10.61 10.52
CA ALA A 205 12.78 -10.38 10.00
C ALA A 205 13.43 -11.70 9.60
N TRP A 206 13.81 -11.81 8.33
CA TRP A 206 14.56 -12.94 7.78
C TRP A 206 15.34 -12.54 6.55
N ARG A 207 16.29 -13.36 6.16
CA ARG A 207 17.03 -13.21 4.93
C ARG A 207 16.30 -13.92 3.80
N THR A 208 15.67 -13.18 2.91
CA THR A 208 14.93 -13.73 1.79
C THR A 208 15.82 -14.48 0.79
N ARG A 209 15.25 -15.47 0.09
CA ARG A 209 15.87 -16.16 -1.07
C ARG A 209 15.59 -15.45 -2.38
N LEU A 210 14.64 -14.50 -2.41
CA LEU A 210 14.35 -13.76 -3.64
C LEU A 210 15.61 -13.04 -4.11
N PRO A 211 16.03 -13.24 -5.36
CA PRO A 211 17.08 -12.43 -5.96
C PRO A 211 16.58 -10.99 -6.13
N GLU A 212 17.51 -10.05 -6.14
CA GLU A 212 17.22 -8.62 -6.28
C GLU A 212 16.31 -8.32 -7.49
N ALA A 213 16.60 -8.92 -8.64
CA ALA A 213 15.82 -8.75 -9.87
C ALA A 213 14.35 -9.21 -9.75
N LEU A 214 14.02 -10.06 -8.79
CA LEU A 214 12.65 -10.53 -8.53
C LEU A 214 12.03 -9.92 -7.28
N TYR A 215 12.74 -9.04 -6.58
CA TYR A 215 12.25 -8.45 -5.34
C TYR A 215 11.14 -7.41 -5.60
N PRO A 216 10.13 -7.31 -4.72
CA PRO A 216 8.99 -6.39 -4.93
C PRO A 216 9.38 -4.94 -5.19
N SER A 217 10.44 -4.43 -4.55
CA SER A 217 10.90 -3.05 -4.78
C SER A 217 11.45 -2.85 -6.19
N THR A 218 12.13 -3.85 -6.75
CA THR A 218 12.60 -3.83 -8.15
C THR A 218 11.42 -3.79 -9.11
N TRP A 219 10.42 -4.66 -8.88
CA TRP A 219 9.20 -4.66 -9.67
C TRP A 219 8.49 -3.30 -9.64
N VAL A 220 8.30 -2.68 -8.47
CA VAL A 220 7.69 -1.35 -8.37
C VAL A 220 8.49 -0.31 -9.15
N GLY A 221 9.82 -0.35 -9.06
CA GLY A 221 10.71 0.57 -9.79
C GLY A 221 10.59 0.42 -11.30
N GLU A 222 10.64 -0.83 -11.80
CA GLU A 222 10.51 -1.13 -13.24
C GLU A 222 9.13 -0.73 -13.77
N ARG A 223 8.06 -1.13 -13.09
CA ARG A 223 6.68 -0.80 -13.50
C ARG A 223 6.43 0.71 -13.48
N GLY A 224 6.96 1.40 -12.46
CA GLY A 224 6.88 2.87 -12.38
C GLY A 224 7.61 3.55 -13.54
N ALA A 225 8.81 3.09 -13.87
CA ALA A 225 9.57 3.62 -15.01
C ALA A 225 8.87 3.35 -16.34
N ASP A 226 8.33 2.14 -16.54
CA ASP A 226 7.57 1.76 -17.75
C ASP A 226 6.32 2.63 -17.92
N TRP A 227 5.57 2.85 -16.83
CA TRP A 227 4.38 3.70 -16.87
C TRP A 227 4.74 5.15 -17.23
N LEU A 228 5.77 5.71 -16.60
CA LEU A 228 6.26 7.07 -16.90
C LEU A 228 6.70 7.19 -18.37
N ALA A 229 7.44 6.22 -18.88
CA ALA A 229 7.90 6.21 -20.26
C ALA A 229 6.73 6.08 -21.26
N ALA A 230 5.71 5.30 -20.91
CA ALA A 230 4.47 5.18 -21.71
C ALA A 230 3.68 6.48 -21.70
N HIS A 231 3.48 7.07 -20.52
CA HIS A 231 2.76 8.34 -20.37
C HIS A 231 3.43 9.47 -21.15
N ALA A 232 4.76 9.61 -21.04
CA ALA A 232 5.52 10.64 -21.77
C ALA A 232 5.42 10.51 -23.30
N ARG A 233 5.18 9.30 -23.83
CA ARG A 233 4.95 9.08 -25.28
C ARG A 233 3.51 9.32 -25.71
N GLN A 234 2.53 8.94 -24.86
CA GLN A 234 1.11 8.92 -25.24
C GLN A 234 0.38 10.22 -24.91
N ALA A 235 0.79 10.89 -23.86
CA ALA A 235 0.16 12.10 -23.34
C ALA A 235 1.19 13.08 -22.75
N PRO A 236 2.16 13.57 -23.57
CA PRO A 236 3.29 14.37 -23.08
C PRO A 236 2.88 15.68 -22.40
N ASP A 237 1.74 16.24 -22.79
CA ASP A 237 1.24 17.50 -22.25
C ASP A 237 0.26 17.33 -21.07
N GLN A 238 -0.12 16.09 -20.77
CA GLN A 238 -1.02 15.82 -19.64
C GLN A 238 -0.22 15.71 -18.34
N PRO A 239 -0.52 16.50 -17.31
CA PRO A 239 0.09 16.34 -16.01
C PRO A 239 -0.28 14.97 -15.41
N PHE A 240 0.59 14.43 -14.58
CA PHE A 240 0.34 13.13 -13.95
C PHE A 240 0.63 13.15 -12.44
N PHE A 241 0.05 12.17 -11.77
CA PHE A 241 0.36 11.77 -10.40
C PHE A 241 0.56 10.24 -10.35
N LEU A 242 1.79 9.81 -10.01
CA LEU A 242 2.20 8.42 -9.82
C LEU A 242 2.69 8.19 -8.39
#